data_bdfda2f4c70db170fd0b374703db2737
#
_entry.id   bdfda2f4c70db170fd0b374703db2737
#
_cell.length_a   1.000
_cell.length_b   1.000
_cell.length_c   1.000
_cell.angle_alpha   90.00
_cell.angle_beta   90.00
_cell.angle_gamma   90.00
#
_symmetry.space_group_name_H-M   'P 1'
#
loop_
_entity.id
_entity.type
_entity.pdbx_description
1 polymer ?
#
loop_
_entity_poly.entity_id
_entity_poly.type
_entity_poly.pdbx_seq_one_letter_code
_entity_poly.pdbx_strand_id
1 'polypeptide(L)'
;MRFALFPAITIAAVMVLGLTHFAAADDRESCKTASGDAAIEACTRAIDSKKYNGAKQKRVLSLLYTNRGVEYELKKEFERALADHDQAIKIDPKNPAAYMNRGNTYAAQGDFEHAIADFDQAIKFNPKYAEAFFNRGMAKRNHGDTAGAETDIAEAKNLQPGIGATRQ
;
A
#
# COMPACT_ATOMS: atom_id res chain seq x y z
N MET A 1 -68.12 16.44 8.65
CA MET A 1 -66.93 16.55 7.85
C MET A 1 -65.72 16.09 8.68
N ARG A 2 -65.20 14.89 8.42
CA ARG A 2 -64.01 14.34 9.13
C ARG A 2 -62.83 14.45 8.20
N PHE A 3 -61.87 15.30 8.54
CA PHE A 3 -60.56 15.37 7.84
C PHE A 3 -59.67 14.26 8.38
N ALA A 4 -59.30 13.32 7.52
CA ALA A 4 -58.29 12.32 7.79
C ALA A 4 -56.91 12.93 7.67
N LEU A 5 -56.14 12.97 8.79
CA LEU A 5 -54.69 13.26 8.79
C LEU A 5 -53.94 12.03 8.25
N PHE A 6 -53.30 12.15 7.10
CA PHE A 6 -52.30 11.18 6.69
C PHE A 6 -50.96 11.51 7.37
N PRO A 7 -50.27 10.53 7.97
CA PRO A 7 -48.95 10.79 8.54
C PRO A 7 -47.93 10.88 7.40
N ALA A 8 -47.16 11.93 7.39
CA ALA A 8 -45.98 12.10 6.57
C ALA A 8 -44.89 11.10 7.05
N ILE A 9 -44.78 9.94 6.41
CA ILE A 9 -43.76 8.95 6.66
C ILE A 9 -42.57 9.22 5.72
N THR A 10 -41.57 9.91 6.25
CA THR A 10 -40.15 9.61 6.22
C THR A 10 -39.54 9.17 4.88
N ILE A 11 -39.19 10.17 4.05
CA ILE A 11 -38.23 10.00 2.94
C ILE A 11 -36.77 10.00 3.46
N ALA A 12 -36.53 10.24 4.73
CA ALA A 12 -35.17 10.35 5.30
C ALA A 12 -34.44 9.01 5.47
N ALA A 13 -35.12 7.86 5.53
CA ALA A 13 -34.46 6.57 5.82
C ALA A 13 -33.85 5.88 4.58
N VAL A 14 -34.24 6.26 3.37
CA VAL A 14 -33.77 5.59 2.14
C VAL A 14 -32.50 6.21 1.60
N MET A 15 -32.22 7.48 1.90
CA MET A 15 -30.99 8.15 1.45
C MET A 15 -29.71 7.71 2.20
N VAL A 16 -29.82 7.25 3.45
CA VAL A 16 -28.64 6.88 4.25
C VAL A 16 -28.04 5.55 3.80
N LEU A 17 -28.83 4.59 3.33
CA LEU A 17 -28.34 3.28 2.86
C LEU A 17 -27.72 3.33 1.45
N GLY A 18 -28.13 4.28 0.62
CA GLY A 18 -27.56 4.47 -0.72
C GLY A 18 -26.19 5.16 -0.69
N LEU A 19 -25.97 6.09 0.24
CA LEU A 19 -24.73 6.84 0.38
C LEU A 19 -23.57 5.98 0.89
N THR A 20 -23.82 4.97 1.72
CA THR A 20 -22.77 4.11 2.27
C THR A 20 -22.18 3.14 1.24
N HIS A 21 -22.95 2.71 0.22
CA HIS A 21 -22.46 1.82 -0.83
C HIS A 21 -21.69 2.57 -1.93
N PHE A 22 -22.06 3.82 -2.20
CA PHE A 22 -21.32 4.68 -3.13
C PHE A 22 -19.96 5.12 -2.53
N ALA A 23 -19.95 5.44 -1.23
CA ALA A 23 -18.74 5.82 -0.51
C ALA A 23 -17.66 4.72 -0.53
N ALA A 24 -18.01 3.44 -0.37
CA ALA A 24 -17.03 2.36 -0.29
C ALA A 24 -16.33 2.02 -1.63
N ALA A 25 -16.95 2.32 -2.78
CA ALA A 25 -16.28 2.21 -4.09
C ALA A 25 -15.37 3.41 -4.34
N ASP A 26 -15.77 4.58 -3.85
CA ASP A 26 -15.01 5.82 -3.90
C ASP A 26 -13.82 5.78 -2.94
N ASP A 27 -13.98 5.24 -1.73
CA ASP A 27 -12.89 5.10 -0.75
C ASP A 27 -11.73 4.23 -1.24
N ARG A 28 -11.99 3.15 -1.99
CA ARG A 28 -10.92 2.35 -2.61
C ARG A 28 -10.16 3.13 -3.67
N GLU A 29 -10.85 3.86 -4.52
CA GLU A 29 -10.21 4.67 -5.56
C GLU A 29 -9.50 5.87 -4.92
N SER A 30 -10.10 6.51 -3.93
CA SER A 30 -9.49 7.59 -3.17
C SER A 30 -8.25 7.11 -2.39
N CYS A 31 -8.27 5.89 -1.81
CA CYS A 31 -7.10 5.27 -1.19
C CYS A 31 -5.92 5.09 -2.15
N LYS A 32 -6.21 4.92 -3.45
CA LYS A 32 -5.18 4.72 -4.48
C LYS A 32 -4.68 6.03 -5.09
N THR A 33 -5.53 7.05 -5.17
CA THR A 33 -5.28 8.27 -5.96
C THR A 33 -5.06 9.52 -5.12
N ALA A 34 -5.54 9.55 -3.89
CA ALA A 34 -5.29 10.63 -2.96
C ALA A 34 -3.88 10.52 -2.34
N SER A 35 -3.48 11.51 -1.56
CA SER A 35 -2.22 11.54 -0.81
C SER A 35 -2.41 12.12 0.59
N GLY A 36 -1.48 11.85 1.49
CA GLY A 36 -1.49 12.37 2.86
C GLY A 36 -2.69 11.88 3.67
N ASP A 37 -3.23 12.73 4.53
CA ASP A 37 -4.31 12.35 5.44
C ASP A 37 -5.58 11.89 4.71
N ALA A 38 -5.90 12.49 3.57
CA ALA A 38 -7.05 12.08 2.77
C ALA A 38 -6.93 10.64 2.26
N ALA A 39 -5.74 10.21 1.84
CA ALA A 39 -5.47 8.82 1.46
C ALA A 39 -5.58 7.88 2.66
N ILE A 40 -4.98 8.25 3.80
CA ILE A 40 -5.02 7.46 5.04
C ILE A 40 -6.47 7.23 5.49
N GLU A 41 -7.29 8.28 5.50
CA GLU A 41 -8.71 8.19 5.85
C GLU A 41 -9.49 7.31 4.87
N ALA A 42 -9.31 7.50 3.56
CA ALA A 42 -9.98 6.70 2.54
C ALA A 42 -9.59 5.21 2.64
N CYS A 43 -8.28 4.91 2.79
CA CYS A 43 -7.80 3.54 3.00
C CYS A 43 -8.42 2.94 4.27
N THR A 44 -8.47 3.70 5.37
CA THR A 44 -9.04 3.25 6.65
C THR A 44 -10.52 2.93 6.50
N ARG A 45 -11.33 3.83 5.89
CA ARG A 45 -12.76 3.54 5.65
C ARG A 45 -12.96 2.32 4.74
N ALA A 46 -12.13 2.17 3.69
CA ALA A 46 -12.21 1.00 2.81
C ALA A 46 -11.89 -0.31 3.57
N ILE A 47 -10.88 -0.31 4.43
CA ILE A 47 -10.49 -1.46 5.27
C ILE A 47 -11.61 -1.78 6.26
N ASP A 48 -12.12 -0.79 6.98
CA ASP A 48 -13.13 -0.95 8.04
C ASP A 48 -14.50 -1.36 7.49
N SER A 49 -14.77 -1.08 6.22
CA SER A 49 -16.01 -1.50 5.53
C SER A 49 -16.21 -3.02 5.50
N LYS A 50 -15.15 -3.81 5.79
CA LYS A 50 -15.11 -5.29 5.72
C LYS A 50 -15.55 -5.88 4.37
N LYS A 51 -15.75 -5.05 3.35
CA LYS A 51 -16.16 -5.44 1.99
C LYS A 51 -15.13 -6.37 1.33
N TYR A 52 -13.87 -6.25 1.73
CA TYR A 52 -12.75 -6.96 1.11
C TYR A 52 -12.23 -8.15 1.94
N ASN A 53 -12.97 -8.60 2.96
CA ASN A 53 -12.55 -9.69 3.84
C ASN A 53 -12.77 -11.09 3.23
N GLY A 54 -13.43 -11.20 2.08
CA GLY A 54 -13.64 -12.46 1.38
C GLY A 54 -12.37 -13.01 0.73
N ALA A 55 -12.28 -14.35 0.59
CA ALA A 55 -11.11 -15.02 0.03
C ALA A 55 -10.70 -14.50 -1.36
N LYS A 56 -11.69 -14.15 -2.21
CA LYS A 56 -11.46 -13.58 -3.55
C LYS A 56 -10.96 -12.13 -3.53
N GLN A 57 -11.03 -11.46 -2.39
CA GLN A 57 -10.73 -10.03 -2.24
C GLN A 57 -9.47 -9.77 -1.39
N LYS A 58 -8.80 -10.82 -0.92
CA LYS A 58 -7.56 -10.71 -0.14
C LYS A 58 -6.52 -9.81 -0.79
N ARG A 59 -6.36 -9.93 -2.11
CA ARG A 59 -5.42 -9.08 -2.85
C ARG A 59 -5.77 -7.59 -2.77
N VAL A 60 -7.07 -7.26 -2.84
CA VAL A 60 -7.52 -5.86 -2.70
C VAL A 60 -7.25 -5.35 -1.29
N LEU A 61 -7.57 -6.15 -0.28
CA LEU A 61 -7.33 -5.78 1.11
C LEU A 61 -5.84 -5.60 1.41
N SER A 62 -4.97 -6.49 0.89
CA SER A 62 -3.52 -6.35 0.98
C SER A 62 -3.04 -5.03 0.35
N LEU A 63 -3.57 -4.66 -0.83
CA LEU A 63 -3.23 -3.40 -1.48
C LEU A 63 -3.67 -2.17 -0.67
N LEU A 64 -4.85 -2.21 -0.03
CA LEU A 64 -5.32 -1.11 0.82
C LEU A 64 -4.38 -0.86 1.99
N TYR A 65 -3.95 -1.93 2.68
CA TYR A 65 -2.95 -1.83 3.74
C TYR A 65 -1.61 -1.32 3.19
N THR A 66 -1.15 -1.85 2.05
CA THR A 66 0.12 -1.40 1.42
C THR A 66 0.07 0.10 1.11
N ASN A 67 -1.01 0.60 0.51
CA ASN A 67 -1.14 2.02 0.17
C ASN A 67 -1.18 2.91 1.42
N ARG A 68 -1.91 2.50 2.46
CA ARG A 68 -1.95 3.25 3.72
C ARG A 68 -0.58 3.28 4.40
N GLY A 69 0.15 2.16 4.38
CA GLY A 69 1.51 2.07 4.88
C GLY A 69 2.47 3.04 4.18
N VAL A 70 2.36 3.17 2.86
CA VAL A 70 3.15 4.15 2.09
C VAL A 70 2.87 5.59 2.55
N GLU A 71 1.60 5.94 2.79
CA GLU A 71 1.27 7.28 3.28
C GLU A 71 1.80 7.54 4.69
N TYR A 72 1.82 6.53 5.57
CA TYR A 72 2.46 6.64 6.88
C TYR A 72 3.99 6.80 6.75
N GLU A 73 4.64 6.07 5.83
CA GLU A 73 6.07 6.23 5.56
C GLU A 73 6.41 7.65 5.09
N LEU A 74 5.63 8.22 4.16
CA LEU A 74 5.79 9.61 3.69
C LEU A 74 5.68 10.64 4.84
N LYS A 75 4.87 10.34 5.84
CA LYS A 75 4.75 11.14 7.08
C LYS A 75 5.82 10.82 8.11
N LYS A 76 6.73 9.87 7.83
CA LYS A 76 7.74 9.35 8.77
C LYS A 76 7.15 8.65 10.01
N GLU A 77 5.90 8.19 9.91
CA GLU A 77 5.22 7.40 10.93
C GLU A 77 5.58 5.91 10.71
N PHE A 78 6.86 5.57 10.83
CA PHE A 78 7.43 4.30 10.38
C PHE A 78 6.82 3.08 11.08
N GLU A 79 6.51 3.16 12.37
CA GLU A 79 5.90 2.05 13.12
C GLU A 79 4.51 1.71 12.58
N ARG A 80 3.74 2.73 12.17
CA ARG A 80 2.42 2.54 11.55
C ARG A 80 2.54 1.97 10.13
N ALA A 81 3.54 2.44 9.38
CA ALA A 81 3.84 1.91 8.05
C ALA A 81 4.21 0.42 8.11
N LEU A 82 5.13 0.04 9.01
CA LEU A 82 5.52 -1.35 9.21
C LEU A 82 4.33 -2.23 9.61
N ALA A 83 3.48 -1.77 10.54
CA ALA A 83 2.30 -2.51 10.96
C ALA A 83 1.32 -2.77 9.78
N ASP A 84 1.13 -1.80 8.90
CA ASP A 84 0.29 -1.93 7.72
C ASP A 84 0.92 -2.87 6.67
N HIS A 85 2.21 -2.76 6.42
CA HIS A 85 2.91 -3.67 5.50
C HIS A 85 2.91 -5.11 6.02
N ASP A 86 3.05 -5.32 7.33
CA ASP A 86 2.92 -6.63 7.97
C ASP A 86 1.52 -7.23 7.77
N GLN A 87 0.47 -6.42 7.92
CA GLN A 87 -0.90 -6.87 7.65
C GLN A 87 -1.09 -7.20 6.17
N ALA A 88 -0.53 -6.40 5.26
CA ALA A 88 -0.57 -6.67 3.83
C ALA A 88 0.07 -8.01 3.48
N ILE A 89 1.25 -8.30 4.04
CA ILE A 89 1.97 -9.58 3.85
C ILE A 89 1.21 -10.74 4.47
N LYS A 90 0.64 -10.57 5.67
CA LYS A 90 -0.18 -11.61 6.32
C LYS A 90 -1.41 -11.98 5.49
N ILE A 91 -2.03 -11.01 4.81
CA ILE A 91 -3.22 -11.21 3.99
C ILE A 91 -2.86 -11.84 2.65
N ASP A 92 -1.83 -11.34 1.98
CA ASP A 92 -1.30 -11.86 0.72
C ASP A 92 0.23 -12.05 0.80
N PRO A 93 0.70 -13.24 1.26
CA PRO A 93 2.12 -13.53 1.44
C PRO A 93 2.94 -13.56 0.14
N LYS A 94 2.29 -13.41 -1.01
CA LYS A 94 2.94 -13.35 -2.33
C LYS A 94 2.87 -11.97 -2.98
N ASN A 95 2.45 -10.94 -2.25
CA ASN A 95 2.40 -9.57 -2.75
C ASN A 95 3.80 -8.94 -2.77
N PRO A 96 4.48 -8.81 -3.93
CA PRO A 96 5.84 -8.27 -3.97
C PRO A 96 5.90 -6.79 -3.58
N ALA A 97 4.82 -6.02 -3.80
CA ALA A 97 4.77 -4.61 -3.43
C ALA A 97 4.76 -4.41 -1.91
N ALA A 98 4.11 -5.30 -1.15
CA ALA A 98 4.10 -5.20 0.31
C ALA A 98 5.50 -5.41 0.90
N TYR A 99 6.25 -6.40 0.39
CA TYR A 99 7.64 -6.60 0.79
C TYR A 99 8.53 -5.42 0.36
N MET A 100 8.41 -4.96 -0.88
CA MET A 100 9.19 -3.84 -1.39
C MET A 100 8.99 -2.58 -0.54
N ASN A 101 7.75 -2.24 -0.19
CA ASN A 101 7.46 -1.06 0.63
C ASN A 101 7.88 -1.24 2.10
N ARG A 102 7.76 -2.45 2.68
CA ARG A 102 8.30 -2.69 4.02
C ARG A 102 9.83 -2.56 4.04
N GLY A 103 10.50 -3.09 3.02
CA GLY A 103 11.94 -2.92 2.84
C GLY A 103 12.34 -1.45 2.70
N ASN A 104 11.56 -0.63 1.99
CA ASN A 104 11.80 0.82 1.91
C ASN A 104 11.69 1.47 3.30
N THR A 105 10.67 1.11 4.07
CA THR A 105 10.47 1.64 5.43
C THR A 105 11.64 1.25 6.35
N TYR A 106 12.15 0.00 6.30
CA TYR A 106 13.34 -0.40 7.02
C TYR A 106 14.58 0.37 6.57
N ALA A 107 14.78 0.53 5.25
CA ALA A 107 15.90 1.30 4.73
C ALA A 107 15.84 2.78 5.16
N ALA A 108 14.66 3.37 5.24
CA ALA A 108 14.46 4.74 5.73
C ALA A 108 14.81 4.89 7.22
N GLN A 109 14.69 3.82 8.00
CA GLN A 109 15.12 3.75 9.42
C GLN A 109 16.61 3.39 9.56
N GLY A 110 17.32 3.08 8.47
CA GLY A 110 18.72 2.63 8.48
C GLY A 110 18.90 1.14 8.77
N ASP A 111 17.82 0.38 8.85
CA ASP A 111 17.85 -1.07 9.05
C ASP A 111 18.00 -1.77 7.69
N PHE A 112 19.23 -1.74 7.17
CA PHE A 112 19.55 -2.26 5.86
C PHE A 112 19.48 -3.78 5.78
N GLU A 113 19.69 -4.48 6.89
CA GLU A 113 19.61 -5.94 6.93
C GLU A 113 18.18 -6.43 6.66
N HIS A 114 17.18 -5.90 7.38
CA HIS A 114 15.78 -6.24 7.13
C HIS A 114 15.29 -5.72 5.77
N ALA A 115 15.78 -4.56 5.33
CA ALA A 115 15.45 -4.03 4.01
C ALA A 115 15.91 -4.98 2.89
N ILE A 116 17.16 -5.47 2.94
CA ILE A 116 17.70 -6.42 1.96
C ILE A 116 16.87 -7.71 1.94
N ALA A 117 16.54 -8.26 3.11
CA ALA A 117 15.72 -9.48 3.21
C ALA A 117 14.33 -9.31 2.58
N ASP A 118 13.70 -8.15 2.76
CA ASP A 118 12.40 -7.86 2.17
C ASP A 118 12.49 -7.64 0.65
N PHE A 119 13.51 -6.95 0.16
CA PHE A 119 13.74 -6.83 -1.28
C PHE A 119 14.01 -8.18 -1.93
N ASP A 120 14.68 -9.12 -1.26
CA ASP A 120 14.84 -10.50 -1.70
C ASP A 120 13.49 -11.20 -1.90
N GLN A 121 12.56 -11.03 -0.95
CA GLN A 121 11.21 -11.57 -1.11
C GLN A 121 10.44 -10.90 -2.26
N ALA A 122 10.55 -9.58 -2.40
CA ALA A 122 9.92 -8.85 -3.50
C ALA A 122 10.41 -9.37 -4.86
N ILE A 123 11.72 -9.55 -5.03
CA ILE A 123 12.35 -10.09 -6.25
C ILE A 123 11.94 -11.55 -6.47
N LYS A 124 11.90 -12.37 -5.42
CA LYS A 124 11.46 -13.76 -5.50
C LYS A 124 10.04 -13.89 -6.07
N PHE A 125 9.12 -12.99 -5.66
CA PHE A 125 7.73 -13.01 -6.14
C PHE A 125 7.52 -12.25 -7.45
N ASN A 126 8.41 -11.31 -7.78
CA ASN A 126 8.45 -10.61 -9.06
C ASN A 126 9.90 -10.45 -9.55
N PRO A 127 10.45 -11.44 -10.30
CA PRO A 127 11.83 -11.40 -10.79
C PRO A 127 12.15 -10.27 -11.79
N LYS A 128 11.14 -9.52 -12.23
CA LYS A 128 11.30 -8.35 -13.12
C LYS A 128 11.05 -7.02 -12.41
N TYR A 129 11.09 -7.01 -11.09
CA TYR A 129 10.82 -5.81 -10.29
C TYR A 129 12.08 -4.93 -10.23
N ALA A 130 12.29 -4.11 -11.23
CA ALA A 130 13.49 -3.27 -11.36
C ALA A 130 13.75 -2.40 -10.13
N GLU A 131 12.69 -1.80 -9.55
CA GLU A 131 12.80 -0.97 -8.35
C GLU A 131 13.29 -1.77 -7.13
N ALA A 132 12.88 -3.03 -7.00
CA ALA A 132 13.34 -3.87 -5.89
C ALA A 132 14.83 -4.21 -6.00
N PHE A 133 15.33 -4.48 -7.22
CA PHE A 133 16.77 -4.64 -7.44
C PHE A 133 17.53 -3.34 -7.14
N PHE A 134 17.04 -2.21 -7.62
CA PHE A 134 17.69 -0.92 -7.39
C PHE A 134 17.76 -0.60 -5.89
N ASN A 135 16.65 -0.73 -5.17
CA ASN A 135 16.58 -0.43 -3.74
C ASN A 135 17.41 -1.43 -2.91
N ARG A 136 17.43 -2.73 -3.29
CA ARG A 136 18.33 -3.71 -2.67
C ARG A 136 19.80 -3.33 -2.87
N GLY A 137 20.18 -2.93 -4.07
CA GLY A 137 21.52 -2.46 -4.36
C GLY A 137 21.90 -1.24 -3.51
N MET A 138 21.00 -0.27 -3.35
CA MET A 138 21.23 0.87 -2.47
C MET A 138 21.35 0.47 -1.01
N ALA A 139 20.50 -0.45 -0.52
CA ALA A 139 20.57 -0.97 0.84
C ALA A 139 21.88 -1.74 1.08
N LYS A 140 22.32 -2.61 0.15
CA LYS A 140 23.60 -3.32 0.20
C LYS A 140 24.78 -2.35 0.27
N ARG A 141 24.77 -1.28 -0.54
CA ARG A 141 25.82 -0.26 -0.52
C ARG A 141 25.93 0.40 0.85
N ASN A 142 24.80 0.78 1.43
CA ASN A 142 24.75 1.40 2.75
C ASN A 142 25.13 0.42 3.88
N HIS A 143 24.93 -0.88 3.63
CA HIS A 143 25.33 -1.96 4.55
C HIS A 143 26.80 -2.37 4.38
N GLY A 144 27.51 -1.84 3.35
CA GLY A 144 28.93 -2.11 3.08
C GLY A 144 29.22 -3.15 1.99
N ASP A 145 28.20 -3.80 1.40
CA ASP A 145 28.36 -4.73 0.27
C ASP A 145 28.31 -3.96 -1.07
N THR A 146 29.45 -3.38 -1.44
CA THR A 146 29.58 -2.62 -2.69
C THR A 146 29.44 -3.49 -3.92
N ALA A 147 30.05 -4.70 -3.94
CA ALA A 147 30.02 -5.58 -5.10
C ALA A 147 28.60 -6.11 -5.39
N GLY A 148 27.89 -6.53 -4.34
CA GLY A 148 26.48 -6.92 -4.46
C GLY A 148 25.58 -5.77 -4.90
N ALA A 149 25.88 -4.55 -4.46
CA ALA A 149 25.15 -3.35 -4.86
C ALA A 149 25.31 -3.05 -6.36
N GLU A 150 26.52 -3.13 -6.90
CA GLU A 150 26.78 -2.90 -8.34
C GLU A 150 26.04 -3.91 -9.20
N THR A 151 26.05 -5.19 -8.79
CA THR A 151 25.33 -6.27 -9.48
C THR A 151 23.82 -5.99 -9.54
N ASP A 152 23.22 -5.63 -8.42
CA ASP A 152 21.79 -5.34 -8.33
C ASP A 152 21.40 -4.09 -9.14
N ILE A 153 22.20 -3.03 -9.06
CA ILE A 153 21.96 -1.79 -9.84
C ILE A 153 22.11 -2.05 -11.35
N ALA A 154 23.05 -2.90 -11.77
CA ALA A 154 23.18 -3.30 -13.16
C ALA A 154 21.93 -4.06 -13.65
N GLU A 155 21.42 -5.01 -12.87
CA GLU A 155 20.20 -5.74 -13.21
C GLU A 155 18.98 -4.82 -13.24
N ALA A 156 18.86 -3.89 -12.30
CA ALA A 156 17.78 -2.90 -12.30
C ALA A 156 17.77 -2.07 -13.60
N LYS A 157 18.97 -1.64 -14.08
CA LYS A 157 19.11 -0.91 -15.34
C LYS A 157 18.83 -1.75 -16.57
N ASN A 158 19.15 -3.04 -16.54
CA ASN A 158 18.78 -3.98 -17.60
C ASN A 158 17.26 -4.13 -17.72
N LEU A 159 16.58 -4.25 -16.60
CA LEU A 159 15.13 -4.40 -16.54
C LEU A 159 14.40 -3.09 -16.90
N GLN A 160 14.93 -1.95 -16.45
CA GLN A 160 14.35 -0.62 -16.66
C GLN A 160 15.47 0.40 -16.96
N PRO A 161 15.80 0.64 -18.24
CA PRO A 161 16.73 1.69 -18.61
C PRO A 161 16.27 3.06 -18.10
N GLY A 162 17.16 3.75 -17.39
CA GLY A 162 16.85 5.06 -16.78
C GLY A 162 16.44 5.02 -15.31
N ILE A 163 16.30 3.83 -14.67
CA ILE A 163 16.10 3.75 -13.23
C ILE A 163 17.30 4.39 -12.50
N GLY A 164 17.02 5.18 -11.47
CA GLY A 164 18.06 5.91 -10.71
C GLY A 164 18.64 7.14 -11.44
N ALA A 165 18.18 7.46 -12.66
CA ALA A 165 18.52 8.73 -13.28
C ALA A 165 17.73 9.86 -12.61
N THR A 166 18.43 10.85 -12.07
CA THR A 166 17.80 12.10 -11.61
C THR A 166 17.12 12.77 -12.80
N ARG A 167 15.81 13.01 -12.70
CA ARG A 167 15.14 13.91 -13.66
C ARG A 167 15.78 15.29 -13.48
N GLN A 168 16.53 15.70 -14.50
CA GLN A 168 17.04 17.06 -14.63
C GLN A 168 15.87 18.01 -14.90
#